data_9ce962ffa646b85d5e21c69de3256a99
#
_entry.id   9ce962ffa646b85d5e21c69de3256a99
#
_cell.length_a   1.000
_cell.length_b   1.000
_cell.length_c   1.000
_cell.angle_alpha   90.00
_cell.angle_beta   90.00
_cell.angle_gamma   90.00
#
_symmetry.space_group_name_H-M   'P 1'
#
loop_
_entity.id
_entity.type
_entity.pdbx_description
1 polymer ?
#
loop_
_entity_poly.entity_id
_entity_poly.type
_entity_poly.pdbx_seq_one_letter_code
_entity_poly.pdbx_strand_id
1 'polypeptide(L)'
;SFPDYGTSIGEEIARALQGEREYASEVMQLLYIANRYERKGDLTRWLDGGLVVVCDRYQASSIAYGEAQGLDVGWLTEAQRFLPAAELTILLDIAPELAVQRKATGRDRYEQDLELLGRVRQSYLRQAEQPDWVRVDGQGSKDEVAAQVMAAVTARLSSA
;
A
#
# COMPACT_ATOMS: atom_id res chain seq x y z
N SER A 1 -1.29 -2.71 9.35
CA SER A 1 -1.44 -1.68 8.32
C SER A 1 -0.22 -0.77 8.31
N PHE A 2 0.11 -0.21 7.15
CA PHE A 2 1.15 0.79 7.01
C PHE A 2 0.58 2.08 6.42
N PRO A 3 1.00 3.28 6.92
CA PRO A 3 1.98 3.45 8.00
C PRO A 3 1.50 2.90 9.35
N ASP A 4 2.44 2.39 10.15
CA ASP A 4 2.19 2.08 11.55
C ASP A 4 2.41 3.36 12.37
N TYR A 5 1.34 4.03 12.72
CA TYR A 5 1.37 5.29 13.47
C TYR A 5 1.74 5.13 14.95
N GLY A 6 1.89 3.91 15.44
CA GLY A 6 2.34 3.61 16.80
C GLY A 6 3.86 3.66 16.99
N THR A 7 4.62 4.06 15.98
CA THR A 7 6.07 4.20 16.02
C THR A 7 6.50 5.65 15.88
N SER A 8 7.73 5.99 16.28
CA SER A 8 8.25 7.36 16.15
C SER A 8 8.27 7.85 14.70
N ILE A 9 8.61 6.98 13.73
CA ILE A 9 8.55 7.33 12.31
C ILE A 9 7.10 7.47 11.86
N GLY A 10 6.21 6.61 12.34
CA GLY A 10 4.77 6.68 12.05
C GLY A 10 4.13 7.96 12.58
N GLU A 11 4.50 8.42 13.77
CA GLU A 11 4.06 9.71 14.30
C GLU A 11 4.52 10.88 13.41
N GLU A 12 5.76 10.84 12.91
CA GLU A 12 6.28 11.89 12.03
C GLU A 12 5.55 11.88 10.67
N ILE A 13 5.23 10.70 10.13
CA ILE A 13 4.38 10.58 8.95
C ILE A 13 2.99 11.18 9.21
N ALA A 14 2.39 10.93 10.37
CA ALA A 14 1.07 11.49 10.71
C ALA A 14 1.10 13.01 10.72
N ARG A 15 2.12 13.63 11.34
CA ARG A 15 2.31 15.09 11.36
C ARG A 15 2.47 15.67 9.96
N ALA A 16 3.22 14.98 9.09
CA ALA A 16 3.39 15.41 7.71
C ALA A 16 2.07 15.34 6.92
N LEU A 17 1.27 14.30 7.13
CA LEU A 17 -0.04 14.16 6.48
C LEU A 17 -1.07 15.18 6.96
N GLN A 18 -0.96 15.62 8.22
CA GLN A 18 -1.78 16.67 8.82
C GLN A 18 -1.34 18.09 8.43
N GLY A 19 -0.21 18.23 7.71
CA GLY A 19 0.31 19.53 7.28
C GLY A 19 1.16 20.24 8.35
N GLU A 20 1.49 19.59 9.46
CA GLU A 20 2.38 20.16 10.50
C GLU A 20 3.85 20.15 10.06
N ARG A 21 4.19 19.32 9.07
CA ARG A 21 5.52 19.17 8.48
C ARG A 21 5.40 19.15 6.96
N GLU A 22 6.39 19.72 6.31
CA GLU A 22 6.53 19.64 4.85
C GLU A 22 7.81 18.92 4.49
N TYR A 23 7.67 17.90 3.66
CA TYR A 23 8.77 17.10 3.13
C TYR A 23 8.65 16.97 1.62
N ALA A 24 9.80 16.94 0.94
CA ALA A 24 9.86 16.54 -0.46
C ALA A 24 9.38 15.09 -0.62
N SER A 25 8.94 14.74 -1.82
CA SER A 25 8.37 13.41 -2.12
C SER A 25 9.33 12.28 -1.78
N GLU A 26 10.62 12.47 -2.03
CA GLU A 26 11.69 11.51 -1.72
C GLU A 26 11.76 11.23 -0.22
N VAL A 27 11.74 12.29 0.60
CA VAL A 27 11.80 12.17 2.07
C VAL A 27 10.55 11.47 2.59
N MET A 28 9.37 11.81 2.07
CA MET A 28 8.13 11.12 2.44
C MET A 28 8.19 9.63 2.11
N GLN A 29 8.68 9.24 0.92
CA GLN A 29 8.81 7.83 0.57
C GLN A 29 9.84 7.13 1.45
N LEU A 30 10.96 7.77 1.80
CA LEU A 30 11.93 7.22 2.74
C LEU A 30 11.33 7.02 4.13
N LEU A 31 10.51 7.94 4.64
CA LEU A 31 9.79 7.77 5.90
C LEU A 31 8.83 6.57 5.85
N TYR A 32 8.03 6.41 4.78
CA TYR A 32 7.16 5.26 4.61
C TYR A 32 7.94 3.94 4.55
N ILE A 33 9.07 3.92 3.87
CA ILE A 33 9.94 2.75 3.75
C ILE A 33 10.57 2.44 5.12
N ALA A 34 11.11 3.44 5.81
CA ALA A 34 11.71 3.29 7.14
C ALA A 34 10.69 2.77 8.16
N ASN A 35 9.44 3.25 8.12
CA ASN A 35 8.37 2.77 8.99
C ASN A 35 8.07 1.27 8.79
N ARG A 36 8.20 0.74 7.56
CA ARG A 36 8.13 -0.71 7.32
C ARG A 36 9.35 -1.44 7.87
N TYR A 37 10.54 -0.85 7.76
CA TYR A 37 11.76 -1.43 8.32
C TYR A 37 11.72 -1.52 9.85
N GLU A 38 11.05 -0.60 10.56
CA GLU A 38 10.83 -0.72 12.02
C GLU A 38 10.10 -2.02 12.38
N ARG A 39 9.20 -2.50 11.50
CA ARG A 39 8.44 -3.73 11.72
C ARG A 39 9.02 -4.96 11.02
N LYS A 40 10.15 -4.83 10.32
CA LYS A 40 10.76 -5.96 9.60
C LYS A 40 11.02 -7.16 10.50
N GLY A 41 11.59 -6.94 11.69
CA GLY A 41 11.89 -8.02 12.64
C GLY A 41 10.65 -8.80 13.08
N ASP A 42 9.54 -8.09 13.33
CA ASP A 42 8.27 -8.70 13.69
C ASP A 42 7.68 -9.48 12.51
N LEU A 43 7.67 -8.89 11.31
CA LEU A 43 7.20 -9.55 10.10
C LEU A 43 7.97 -10.85 9.83
N THR A 44 9.30 -10.79 9.87
CA THR A 44 10.15 -11.97 9.65
C THR A 44 9.85 -13.06 10.69
N ARG A 45 9.79 -12.70 11.98
CA ARG A 45 9.48 -13.65 13.06
C ARG A 45 8.12 -14.33 12.88
N TRP A 46 7.09 -13.60 12.44
CA TRP A 46 5.76 -14.16 12.21
C TRP A 46 5.74 -15.12 11.01
N LEU A 47 6.40 -14.72 9.93
CA LEU A 47 6.52 -15.56 8.72
C LEU A 47 7.32 -16.84 9.01
N ASP A 48 8.46 -16.72 9.69
CA ASP A 48 9.29 -17.88 10.10
C ASP A 48 8.51 -18.80 11.06
N GLY A 49 7.57 -18.25 11.82
CA GLY A 49 6.65 -19.01 12.67
C GLY A 49 5.46 -19.63 11.92
N GLY A 50 5.39 -19.52 10.61
CA GLY A 50 4.33 -20.09 9.77
C GLY A 50 3.00 -19.33 9.83
N LEU A 51 3.01 -18.08 10.28
CA LEU A 51 1.79 -17.27 10.35
C LEU A 51 1.49 -16.63 8.99
N VAL A 52 0.20 -16.54 8.68
CA VAL A 52 -0.28 -15.71 7.57
C VAL A 52 -0.33 -14.25 8.02
N VAL A 53 0.42 -13.39 7.35
CA VAL A 53 0.50 -11.96 7.67
C VAL A 53 -0.26 -11.16 6.63
N VAL A 54 -1.27 -10.43 7.05
CA VAL A 54 -2.05 -9.53 6.19
C VAL A 54 -1.62 -8.09 6.43
N CYS A 55 -1.12 -7.43 5.38
CA CYS A 55 -0.75 -6.02 5.41
C CYS A 55 -1.74 -5.18 4.60
N ASP A 56 -2.42 -4.24 5.24
CA ASP A 56 -3.07 -3.14 4.53
C ASP A 56 -2.01 -2.10 4.17
N ARG A 57 -1.77 -1.91 2.88
CA ARG A 57 -0.67 -1.18 2.27
C ARG A 57 0.72 -1.76 2.64
N TYR A 58 1.58 -1.87 1.65
CA TYR A 58 2.96 -2.37 1.84
C TYR A 58 3.89 -1.78 0.76
N GLN A 59 4.87 -2.55 0.27
CA GLN A 59 5.89 -2.11 -0.70
C GLN A 59 5.30 -1.44 -1.95
N ALA A 60 4.26 -2.02 -2.51
CA ALA A 60 3.57 -1.52 -3.70
C ALA A 60 3.05 -0.08 -3.55
N SER A 61 2.67 0.32 -2.33
CA SER A 61 2.20 1.70 -2.09
C SER A 61 3.30 2.73 -2.27
N SER A 62 4.55 2.47 -1.83
CA SER A 62 5.65 3.40 -2.05
C SER A 62 6.00 3.52 -3.54
N ILE A 63 5.93 2.41 -4.29
CA ILE A 63 6.15 2.43 -5.74
C ILE A 63 5.06 3.27 -6.41
N ALA A 64 3.78 3.00 -6.11
CA ALA A 64 2.66 3.67 -6.76
C ALA A 64 2.62 5.18 -6.47
N TYR A 65 2.75 5.58 -5.22
CA TYR A 65 2.73 6.99 -4.85
C TYR A 65 4.02 7.73 -5.24
N GLY A 66 5.17 7.07 -5.12
CA GLY A 66 6.44 7.68 -5.51
C GLY A 66 6.52 7.90 -7.03
N GLU A 67 6.18 6.89 -7.84
CA GLU A 67 6.12 7.02 -9.30
C GLU A 67 5.12 8.11 -9.74
N ALA A 68 3.94 8.16 -9.11
CA ALA A 68 2.95 9.19 -9.39
C ALA A 68 3.43 10.62 -9.08
N GLN A 69 4.43 10.75 -8.21
CA GLN A 69 5.11 11.99 -7.83
C GLN A 69 6.41 12.23 -8.63
N GLY A 70 6.72 11.38 -9.61
CA GLY A 70 7.87 11.53 -10.51
C GLY A 70 9.17 10.89 -10.00
N LEU A 71 9.11 10.05 -8.96
CA LEU A 71 10.29 9.36 -8.44
C LEU A 71 10.62 8.12 -9.26
N ASP A 72 11.90 7.74 -9.27
CA ASP A 72 12.40 6.56 -9.96
C ASP A 72 11.91 5.26 -9.31
N VAL A 73 11.26 4.40 -10.08
CA VAL A 73 10.71 3.12 -9.60
C VAL A 73 11.83 2.16 -9.17
N GLY A 74 12.96 2.18 -9.86
CA GLY A 74 14.12 1.35 -9.52
C GLY A 74 14.67 1.70 -8.16
N TRP A 75 14.82 3.00 -7.88
CA TRP A 75 15.23 3.49 -6.57
C TRP A 75 14.25 3.10 -5.46
N LEU A 76 12.95 3.27 -5.68
CA LEU A 76 11.91 2.88 -4.72
C LEU A 76 11.92 1.38 -4.42
N THR A 77 12.13 0.57 -5.45
CA THR A 77 12.21 -0.90 -5.31
C THR A 77 13.47 -1.30 -4.54
N GLU A 78 14.63 -0.74 -4.92
CA GLU A 78 15.90 -1.04 -4.28
C GLU A 78 15.93 -0.64 -2.81
N ALA A 79 15.34 0.51 -2.45
CA ALA A 79 15.24 0.96 -1.07
C ALA A 79 14.44 -0.01 -0.16
N GLN A 80 13.61 -0.86 -0.75
CA GLN A 80 12.76 -1.82 -0.04
C GLN A 80 13.23 -3.28 -0.15
N ARG A 81 14.32 -3.55 -0.85
CA ARG A 81 14.77 -4.91 -1.22
C ARG A 81 14.97 -5.89 -0.05
N PHE A 82 15.22 -5.39 1.15
CA PHE A 82 15.43 -6.22 2.33
C PHE A 82 14.19 -6.44 3.19
N LEU A 83 13.05 -5.89 2.80
CA LEU A 83 11.76 -6.22 3.42
C LEU A 83 11.30 -7.59 2.91
N PRO A 84 10.59 -8.39 3.73
CA PRO A 84 9.95 -9.61 3.26
C PRO A 84 9.06 -9.31 2.05
N ALA A 85 9.17 -10.11 0.99
CA ALA A 85 8.32 -9.96 -0.18
C ALA A 85 6.88 -10.41 0.14
N ALA A 86 5.89 -9.77 -0.48
CA ALA A 86 4.52 -10.26 -0.44
C ALA A 86 4.38 -11.48 -1.38
N GLU A 87 3.78 -12.56 -0.90
CA GLU A 87 3.52 -13.76 -1.72
C GLU A 87 2.22 -13.64 -2.53
N LEU A 88 1.33 -12.75 -2.10
CA LEU A 88 0.11 -12.37 -2.79
C LEU A 88 -0.16 -10.90 -2.55
N THR A 89 -0.38 -10.14 -3.61
CA THR A 89 -0.87 -8.77 -3.53
C THR A 89 -2.27 -8.69 -4.12
N ILE A 90 -3.22 -8.17 -3.36
CA ILE A 90 -4.59 -7.94 -3.83
C ILE A 90 -4.78 -6.45 -4.06
N LEU A 91 -5.08 -6.09 -5.30
CA LEU A 91 -5.45 -4.73 -5.69
C LEU A 91 -6.98 -4.59 -5.69
N LEU A 92 -7.52 -3.83 -4.75
CA LEU A 92 -8.91 -3.38 -4.83
C LEU A 92 -8.97 -2.21 -5.80
N ASP A 93 -9.30 -2.48 -7.06
CA ASP A 93 -9.34 -1.44 -8.08
C ASP A 93 -10.67 -0.71 -8.04
N ILE A 94 -10.60 0.59 -7.82
CA ILE A 94 -11.75 1.50 -7.80
C ILE A 94 -11.39 2.81 -8.50
N ALA A 95 -12.33 3.38 -9.23
CA ALA A 95 -12.13 4.70 -9.83
C ALA A 95 -11.95 5.76 -8.72
N PRO A 96 -10.99 6.69 -8.87
CA PRO A 96 -10.72 7.72 -7.86
C PRO A 96 -11.95 8.50 -7.43
N GLU A 97 -12.83 8.85 -8.37
CA GLU A 97 -14.06 9.59 -8.13
C GLU A 97 -15.02 8.83 -7.21
N LEU A 98 -15.12 7.51 -7.41
CA LEU A 98 -15.98 6.66 -6.57
C LEU A 98 -15.36 6.42 -5.19
N ALA A 99 -14.03 6.27 -5.11
CA ALA A 99 -13.30 6.16 -3.84
C ALA A 99 -13.51 7.42 -2.99
N VAL A 100 -13.46 8.59 -3.64
CA VAL A 100 -13.72 9.88 -3.01
C VAL A 100 -15.15 9.99 -2.50
N GLN A 101 -16.15 9.51 -3.24
CA GLN A 101 -17.55 9.51 -2.79
C GLN A 101 -17.77 8.60 -1.58
N ARG A 102 -17.10 7.43 -1.53
CA ARG A 102 -17.22 6.47 -0.42
C ARG A 102 -16.57 6.94 0.87
N LYS A 103 -15.49 7.73 0.80
CA LYS A 103 -14.80 8.32 1.95
C LYS A 103 -15.07 9.81 2.02
N ALA A 104 -16.24 10.21 2.53
CA ALA A 104 -16.68 11.60 2.56
C ALA A 104 -15.89 12.50 3.53
N THR A 105 -15.25 11.95 4.57
CA THR A 105 -14.55 12.70 5.63
C THR A 105 -13.20 12.07 5.99
N GLY A 106 -12.30 12.85 6.60
CA GLY A 106 -11.02 12.36 7.14
C GLY A 106 -9.99 12.01 6.07
N ARG A 107 -9.98 12.72 4.93
CA ARG A 107 -8.99 12.55 3.86
C ARG A 107 -7.71 13.29 4.19
N ASP A 108 -6.58 12.64 3.95
CA ASP A 108 -5.29 13.30 3.95
C ASP A 108 -5.08 14.15 2.66
N ARG A 109 -3.96 14.87 2.62
CA ARG A 109 -3.63 15.76 1.48
C ARG A 109 -3.52 15.02 0.14
N TYR A 110 -3.12 13.76 0.13
CA TYR A 110 -3.00 12.96 -1.10
C TYR A 110 -4.36 12.44 -1.58
N GLU A 111 -5.25 12.13 -0.66
CA GLU A 111 -6.61 11.66 -0.98
C GLU A 111 -7.53 12.77 -1.50
N GLN A 112 -7.09 14.02 -1.46
CA GLN A 112 -7.81 15.17 -2.00
C GLN A 112 -7.43 15.50 -3.45
N ASP A 113 -6.29 14.99 -3.93
CA ASP A 113 -5.77 15.23 -5.29
C ASP A 113 -6.19 14.11 -6.24
N LEU A 114 -7.29 14.33 -6.98
CA LEU A 114 -7.83 13.34 -7.93
C LEU A 114 -6.87 13.05 -9.09
N GLU A 115 -6.08 14.03 -9.54
CA GLU A 115 -5.12 13.81 -10.61
C GLU A 115 -3.99 12.90 -10.13
N LEU A 116 -3.47 13.16 -8.93
CA LEU A 116 -2.49 12.28 -8.29
C LEU A 116 -3.05 10.88 -8.10
N LEU A 117 -4.27 10.72 -7.58
CA LEU A 117 -4.92 9.42 -7.40
C LEU A 117 -5.10 8.68 -8.73
N GLY A 118 -5.38 9.39 -9.81
CA GLY A 118 -5.41 8.81 -11.16
C GLY A 118 -4.05 8.22 -11.57
N ARG A 119 -2.96 8.96 -11.38
CA ARG A 119 -1.59 8.46 -11.64
C ARG A 119 -1.21 7.31 -10.72
N VAL A 120 -1.56 7.37 -9.44
CA VAL A 120 -1.34 6.28 -8.47
C VAL A 120 -2.06 5.00 -8.92
N ARG A 121 -3.32 5.10 -9.33
CA ARG A 121 -4.09 3.96 -9.85
C ARG A 121 -3.41 3.35 -11.07
N GLN A 122 -2.93 4.16 -12.02
CA GLN A 122 -2.21 3.66 -13.19
C GLN A 122 -0.93 2.91 -12.82
N SER A 123 -0.20 3.38 -11.82
CA SER A 123 0.98 2.67 -11.30
C SER A 123 0.60 1.32 -10.68
N TYR A 124 -0.44 1.27 -9.86
CA TYR A 124 -0.93 0.01 -9.31
C TYR A 124 -1.39 -0.98 -10.39
N LEU A 125 -2.06 -0.51 -11.44
CA LEU A 125 -2.49 -1.37 -12.55
C LEU A 125 -1.30 -1.98 -13.29
N ARG A 126 -0.22 -1.21 -13.53
CA ARG A 126 1.02 -1.76 -14.10
C ARG A 126 1.68 -2.80 -13.18
N GLN A 127 1.74 -2.55 -11.88
CA GLN A 127 2.26 -3.51 -10.91
C GLN A 127 1.41 -4.79 -10.88
N ALA A 128 0.10 -4.66 -11.04
CA ALA A 128 -0.85 -5.78 -11.00
C ALA A 128 -0.79 -6.70 -12.25
N GLU A 129 0.09 -6.44 -13.21
CA GLU A 129 0.40 -7.35 -14.32
C GLU A 129 1.33 -8.51 -13.87
N GLN A 130 1.89 -8.43 -12.66
CA GLN A 130 2.76 -9.47 -12.11
C GLN A 130 1.95 -10.69 -11.64
N PRO A 131 2.53 -11.91 -11.70
CA PRO A 131 1.78 -13.15 -11.47
C PRO A 131 1.34 -13.37 -10.01
N ASP A 132 1.95 -12.69 -9.07
CA ASP A 132 1.62 -12.72 -7.63
C ASP A 132 0.54 -11.68 -7.25
N TRP A 133 -0.09 -11.05 -8.24
CA TRP A 133 -1.14 -10.07 -8.03
C TRP A 133 -2.52 -10.61 -8.44
N VAL A 134 -3.52 -10.21 -7.67
CA VAL A 134 -4.94 -10.41 -8.01
C VAL A 134 -5.65 -9.07 -7.97
N ARG A 135 -6.25 -8.70 -9.10
CA ARG A 135 -7.11 -7.51 -9.20
C ARG A 135 -8.54 -7.89 -8.84
N VAL A 136 -9.12 -7.18 -7.90
CA VAL A 136 -10.51 -7.31 -7.45
C VAL A 136 -11.26 -6.02 -7.80
N ASP A 137 -12.45 -6.14 -8.38
CA ASP A 137 -13.30 -4.97 -8.62
C ASP A 137 -13.82 -4.40 -7.29
N GLY A 138 -13.28 -3.26 -6.92
CA GLY A 138 -13.65 -2.54 -5.70
C GLY A 138 -14.99 -1.79 -5.78
N GLN A 139 -15.72 -1.84 -6.90
CA GLN A 139 -16.98 -1.09 -7.07
C GLN A 139 -18.19 -1.81 -6.44
N GLY A 140 -18.11 -3.13 -6.25
CA GLY A 140 -19.14 -3.94 -5.63
C GLY A 140 -19.48 -3.54 -4.18
N SER A 141 -20.45 -4.21 -3.61
CA SER A 141 -20.75 -4.14 -2.17
C SER A 141 -19.59 -4.69 -1.33
N LYS A 142 -19.57 -4.37 -0.04
CA LYS A 142 -18.53 -4.89 0.87
C LYS A 142 -18.49 -6.41 0.88
N ASP A 143 -19.64 -7.07 0.83
CA ASP A 143 -19.75 -8.53 0.88
C ASP A 143 -19.24 -9.17 -0.42
N GLU A 144 -19.56 -8.59 -1.58
CA GLU A 144 -19.05 -9.05 -2.87
C GLU A 144 -17.53 -8.90 -2.98
N VAL A 145 -16.99 -7.75 -2.57
CA VAL A 145 -15.54 -7.52 -2.54
C VAL A 145 -14.87 -8.47 -1.55
N ALA A 146 -15.42 -8.64 -0.35
CA ALA A 146 -14.90 -9.57 0.65
C ALA A 146 -14.88 -11.02 0.14
N ALA A 147 -15.93 -11.45 -0.55
CA ALA A 147 -15.99 -12.80 -1.14
C ALA A 147 -14.89 -13.02 -2.19
N GLN A 148 -14.64 -12.04 -3.08
CA GLN A 148 -13.58 -12.10 -4.07
C GLN A 148 -12.18 -12.14 -3.43
N VAL A 149 -11.94 -11.30 -2.41
CA VAL A 149 -10.70 -11.30 -1.64
C VAL A 149 -10.46 -12.65 -0.96
N MET A 150 -11.48 -13.19 -0.29
CA MET A 150 -11.39 -14.50 0.37
C MET A 150 -11.12 -15.62 -0.63
N ALA A 151 -11.74 -15.60 -1.80
CA ALA A 151 -11.48 -16.59 -2.85
C ALA A 151 -10.01 -16.55 -3.30
N ALA A 152 -9.45 -15.34 -3.53
CA ALA A 152 -8.04 -15.17 -3.92
C ALA A 152 -7.08 -15.69 -2.84
N VAL A 153 -7.32 -15.34 -1.56
CA VAL A 153 -6.51 -15.81 -0.43
C VAL A 153 -6.57 -17.31 -0.29
N THR A 154 -7.78 -17.89 -0.34
CA THR A 154 -7.97 -19.36 -0.20
C THR A 154 -7.27 -20.11 -1.32
N ALA A 155 -7.37 -19.64 -2.56
CA ALA A 155 -6.68 -20.25 -3.69
C ALA A 155 -5.15 -20.25 -3.50
N ARG A 156 -4.59 -19.15 -3.00
CA ARG A 156 -3.15 -19.03 -2.72
C ARG A 156 -2.70 -19.97 -1.61
N LEU A 157 -3.44 -20.02 -0.48
CA LEU A 157 -3.12 -20.88 0.65
C LEU A 157 -3.25 -22.38 0.33
N SER A 158 -4.14 -22.75 -0.63
CA SER A 158 -4.30 -24.14 -1.06
C SER A 158 -3.21 -24.59 -2.05
N SER A 159 -2.44 -23.67 -2.62
CA SER A 159 -1.35 -23.95 -3.58
C SER A 159 0.06 -23.83 -2.97
N ALA A 160 0.15 -23.46 -1.71
CA ALA A 160 1.39 -23.37 -0.93
C ALA A 160 1.61 -24.64 -0.11
#